data_1930dc5666a64921daf9d9b6de845f74
#
_entry.id   1930dc5666a64921daf9d9b6de845f74
#
_cell.length_a   1.000
_cell.length_b   1.000
_cell.length_c   1.000
_cell.angle_alpha   90.00
_cell.angle_beta   90.00
_cell.angle_gamma   90.00
#
_symmetry.space_group_name_H-M   'P 1'
#
loop_
_entity.id
_entity.type
_entity.pdbx_description
1 polymer ?
#
loop_
_entity_poly.entity_id
_entity_poly.type
_entity_poly.pdbx_seq_one_letter_code
_entity_poly.pdbx_strand_id
1 'polypeptide(L)'
;MVSSMYLLVERVTKDYVEGKCALPAISMAKAYNSKIGREVVAICRETLGGNGIVLDYGIASKFCDMESIYTYEGTYDVNTLVCGRALTGVAAIKSAASVKRETKKRYRSKL
;
A
#
# COMPACT_ATOMS: atom_id res chain seq x y z
N MET A 1 -8.58 -14.09 5.47
CA MET A 1 -8.28 -12.89 4.64
C MET A 1 -8.98 -11.64 5.16
N VAL A 2 -10.33 -11.55 5.12
CA VAL A 2 -11.06 -10.35 5.55
C VAL A 2 -10.79 -9.98 7.02
N SER A 3 -10.79 -10.96 7.92
CA SER A 3 -10.51 -10.73 9.34
C SER A 3 -9.12 -10.14 9.60
N SER A 4 -8.10 -10.59 8.86
CA SER A 4 -6.74 -10.04 9.00
C SER A 4 -6.64 -8.59 8.48
N MET A 5 -7.39 -8.27 7.40
CA MET A 5 -7.50 -6.90 6.90
C MET A 5 -8.11 -5.97 7.97
N TYR A 6 -9.22 -6.40 8.55
CA TYR A 6 -9.92 -5.63 9.57
C TYR A 6 -9.06 -5.40 10.81
N LEU A 7 -8.47 -6.46 11.38
CA LEU A 7 -7.63 -6.36 12.58
C LEU A 7 -6.40 -5.48 12.38
N LEU A 8 -5.80 -5.53 11.18
CA LEU A 8 -4.66 -4.67 10.87
C LEU A 8 -5.06 -3.20 10.81
N VAL A 9 -6.19 -2.87 10.17
CA VAL A 9 -6.71 -1.50 10.10
C VAL A 9 -7.08 -0.99 11.49
N GLU A 10 -7.81 -1.80 12.27
CA GLU A 10 -8.18 -1.47 13.65
C GLU A 10 -6.94 -1.14 14.49
N ARG A 11 -5.92 -1.97 14.44
CA ARG A 11 -4.66 -1.75 15.17
C ARG A 11 -3.96 -0.46 14.74
N VAL A 12 -3.78 -0.26 13.44
CA VAL A 12 -3.09 0.94 12.93
C VAL A 12 -3.89 2.22 13.24
N THR A 13 -5.22 2.16 13.15
CA THR A 13 -6.10 3.29 13.48
C THR A 13 -5.99 3.63 14.97
N LYS A 14 -5.98 2.64 15.85
CA LYS A 14 -5.81 2.84 17.29
C LYS A 14 -4.45 3.49 17.60
N ASP A 15 -3.37 2.95 17.03
CA ASP A 15 -2.03 3.52 17.21
C ASP A 15 -1.95 4.96 16.65
N TYR A 16 -2.66 5.27 15.55
CA TYR A 16 -2.73 6.61 14.98
C TYR A 16 -3.43 7.60 15.92
N VAL A 17 -4.58 7.23 16.46
CA VAL A 17 -5.34 8.07 17.42
C VAL A 17 -4.53 8.33 18.69
N GLU A 18 -3.74 7.35 19.14
CA GLU A 18 -2.87 7.47 20.30
C GLU A 18 -1.54 8.23 20.01
N GLY A 19 -1.33 8.70 18.78
CA GLY A 19 -0.10 9.39 18.37
C GLY A 19 1.15 8.50 18.30
N LYS A 20 0.97 7.18 18.27
CA LYS A 20 2.05 6.17 18.26
C LYS A 20 2.34 5.61 16.87
N CYS A 21 1.52 5.93 15.87
CA CYS A 21 1.60 5.34 14.55
C CYS A 21 2.71 5.97 13.72
N ALA A 22 3.64 5.15 13.23
CA ALA A 22 4.63 5.56 12.26
C ALA A 22 4.13 5.38 10.81
N LEU A 23 4.58 6.26 9.90
CA LEU A 23 4.22 6.20 8.48
C LEU A 23 4.39 4.81 7.84
N PRO A 24 5.45 4.02 8.11
CA PRO A 24 5.58 2.68 7.56
C PRO A 24 4.46 1.71 7.96
N ALA A 25 3.88 1.86 9.15
CA ALA A 25 2.75 1.03 9.59
C ALA A 25 1.49 1.33 8.76
N ILE A 26 1.22 2.60 8.47
CA ILE A 26 0.12 3.03 7.59
C ILE A 26 0.34 2.49 6.17
N SER A 27 1.56 2.64 5.65
CA SER A 27 1.92 2.14 4.31
C SER A 27 1.79 0.63 4.20
N MET A 28 2.19 -0.11 5.24
CA MET A 28 2.03 -1.57 5.31
C MET A 28 0.55 -1.95 5.30
N ALA A 29 -0.28 -1.29 6.10
CA ALA A 29 -1.72 -1.55 6.15
C ALA A 29 -2.38 -1.28 4.79
N LYS A 30 -2.03 -0.18 4.13
CA LYS A 30 -2.54 0.15 2.79
C LYS A 30 -2.11 -0.88 1.75
N ALA A 31 -0.83 -1.24 1.69
CA ALA A 31 -0.30 -2.23 0.76
C ALA A 31 -0.97 -3.59 0.96
N TYR A 32 -1.00 -4.09 2.19
CA TYR A 32 -1.61 -5.36 2.53
C TYR A 32 -3.09 -5.41 2.19
N ASN A 33 -3.87 -4.42 2.67
CA ASN A 33 -5.32 -4.43 2.49
C ASN A 33 -5.74 -4.27 1.03
N SER A 34 -5.07 -3.41 0.26
CA SER A 34 -5.39 -3.27 -1.16
C SER A 34 -5.07 -4.53 -1.97
N LYS A 35 -3.97 -5.22 -1.65
CA LYS A 35 -3.62 -6.50 -2.28
C LYS A 35 -4.63 -7.59 -1.94
N ILE A 36 -4.90 -7.80 -0.65
CA ILE A 36 -5.85 -8.83 -0.21
C ILE A 36 -7.28 -8.51 -0.69
N GLY A 37 -7.67 -7.23 -0.73
CA GLY A 37 -8.96 -6.82 -1.27
C GLY A 37 -9.16 -7.25 -2.72
N ARG A 38 -8.15 -7.11 -3.58
CA ARG A 38 -8.19 -7.63 -4.97
C ARG A 38 -8.39 -9.14 -5.00
N GLU A 39 -7.67 -9.88 -4.15
CA GLU A 39 -7.79 -11.33 -4.07
C GLU A 39 -9.20 -11.75 -3.61
N VAL A 40 -9.77 -11.07 -2.60
CA VAL A 40 -11.14 -11.33 -2.11
C VAL A 40 -12.16 -11.10 -3.22
N VAL A 41 -12.09 -9.97 -3.93
CA VAL A 41 -13.02 -9.68 -5.01
C VAL A 41 -12.88 -10.68 -6.17
N ALA A 42 -11.66 -11.11 -6.49
CA ALA A 42 -11.43 -12.15 -7.50
C ALA A 42 -12.09 -13.48 -7.10
N ILE A 43 -11.94 -13.91 -5.85
CA ILE A 43 -12.59 -15.13 -5.32
C ILE A 43 -14.11 -15.00 -5.37
N CYS A 44 -14.67 -13.85 -4.97
CA CYS A 44 -16.11 -13.60 -5.05
C CYS A 44 -16.63 -13.70 -6.49
N ARG A 45 -15.90 -13.14 -7.46
CA ARG A 45 -16.22 -13.23 -8.88
C ARG A 45 -16.21 -14.70 -9.35
N GLU A 46 -15.20 -15.47 -8.97
CA GLU A 46 -15.09 -16.89 -9.32
C GLU A 46 -16.25 -17.71 -8.74
N THR A 47 -16.61 -17.44 -7.50
CA THR A 47 -17.73 -18.13 -6.80
C THR A 47 -19.06 -17.97 -7.54
N LEU A 48 -19.27 -16.81 -8.20
CA LEU A 48 -20.48 -16.54 -8.99
C LEU A 48 -20.44 -17.16 -10.42
N GLY A 49 -19.31 -17.74 -10.81
CA GLY A 49 -19.15 -18.31 -12.15
C GLY A 49 -19.45 -17.30 -13.27
N GLY A 50 -20.29 -17.65 -14.22
CA GLY A 50 -20.70 -16.76 -15.32
C GLY A 50 -21.42 -15.49 -14.85
N ASN A 51 -22.14 -15.55 -13.75
CA ASN A 51 -22.79 -14.38 -13.15
C ASN A 51 -21.79 -13.35 -12.59
N GLY A 52 -20.56 -13.79 -12.30
CA GLY A 52 -19.51 -12.91 -11.77
C GLY A 52 -18.95 -11.91 -12.78
N ILE A 53 -19.26 -12.05 -14.08
CA ILE A 53 -18.85 -11.12 -15.13
C ILE A 53 -19.99 -10.22 -15.63
N VAL A 54 -21.20 -10.42 -15.11
CA VAL A 54 -22.38 -9.61 -15.42
C VAL A 54 -22.51 -8.49 -14.39
N LEU A 55 -22.84 -7.30 -14.86
CA LEU A 55 -22.92 -6.12 -13.98
C LEU A 55 -24.08 -6.18 -12.97
N ASP A 56 -25.14 -6.92 -13.30
CA ASP A 56 -26.35 -7.03 -12.46
C ASP A 56 -26.06 -7.59 -11.06
N TYR A 57 -25.05 -8.43 -10.92
CA TYR A 57 -24.65 -8.99 -9.62
C TYR A 57 -23.66 -8.10 -8.84
N GLY A 58 -23.26 -6.96 -9.42
CA GLY A 58 -22.46 -5.95 -8.76
C GLY A 58 -20.99 -6.31 -8.51
N ILE A 59 -20.59 -7.58 -8.61
CA ILE A 59 -19.19 -7.98 -8.33
C ILE A 59 -18.22 -7.51 -9.42
N ALA A 60 -18.64 -7.45 -10.67
CA ALA A 60 -17.81 -6.95 -11.76
C ALA A 60 -17.45 -5.46 -11.58
N SER A 61 -18.38 -4.63 -11.09
CA SER A 61 -18.08 -3.24 -10.73
C SER A 61 -17.12 -3.15 -9.55
N LYS A 62 -17.26 -4.00 -8.54
CA LYS A 62 -16.35 -4.05 -7.39
C LYS A 62 -14.94 -4.46 -7.79
N PHE A 63 -14.79 -5.26 -8.80
CA PHE A 63 -13.48 -5.57 -9.36
C PHE A 63 -12.78 -4.31 -9.91
N CYS A 64 -13.51 -3.45 -10.63
CA CYS A 64 -12.99 -2.16 -11.10
C CYS A 64 -12.70 -1.19 -9.93
N ASP A 65 -13.60 -1.12 -8.94
CA ASP A 65 -13.42 -0.26 -7.76
C ASP A 65 -12.14 -0.61 -7.00
N MET A 66 -11.84 -1.91 -6.86
CA MET A 66 -10.64 -2.38 -6.17
C MET A 66 -9.34 -2.02 -6.91
N GLU A 67 -9.33 -1.93 -8.23
CA GLU A 67 -8.18 -1.45 -8.98
C GLU A 67 -7.87 0.02 -8.67
N SER A 68 -8.91 0.84 -8.48
CA SER A 68 -8.74 2.22 -8.04
C SER A 68 -8.13 2.28 -6.64
N ILE A 69 -8.67 1.50 -5.68
CA ILE A 69 -8.15 1.43 -4.31
C ILE A 69 -6.69 0.93 -4.28
N TYR A 70 -6.34 -0.02 -5.14
CA TYR A 70 -4.98 -0.54 -5.25
C TYR A 70 -3.99 0.50 -5.77
N THR A 71 -4.45 1.43 -6.60
CA THR A 71 -3.60 2.36 -7.36
C THR A 71 -3.45 3.72 -6.68
N TYR A 72 -4.53 4.32 -6.16
CA TYR A 72 -4.51 5.69 -5.63
C TYR A 72 -3.90 5.76 -4.22
N GLU A 73 -3.53 6.97 -3.77
CA GLU A 73 -2.92 7.24 -2.45
C GLU A 73 -1.63 6.41 -2.19
N GLY A 74 -0.87 6.22 -3.24
CA GLY A 74 0.31 5.36 -3.27
C GLY A 74 -0.03 3.91 -3.68
N THR A 75 0.60 3.47 -4.76
CA THR A 75 0.46 2.08 -5.23
C THR A 75 0.99 1.09 -4.21
N TYR A 76 0.68 -0.18 -4.39
CA TYR A 76 1.26 -1.27 -3.61
C TYR A 76 2.79 -1.18 -3.54
N ASP A 77 3.45 -0.97 -4.70
CA ASP A 77 4.90 -0.91 -4.78
C ASP A 77 5.48 0.29 -4.02
N VAL A 78 4.89 1.48 -4.17
CA VAL A 78 5.32 2.69 -3.45
C VAL A 78 5.21 2.49 -1.94
N ASN A 79 4.09 1.96 -1.45
CA ASN A 79 3.90 1.69 -0.04
C ASN A 79 4.88 0.61 0.48
N THR A 80 5.14 -0.42 -0.32
CA THR A 80 6.13 -1.47 0.01
C THR A 80 7.55 -0.89 0.09
N LEU A 81 7.92 0.05 -0.80
CA LEU A 81 9.20 0.74 -0.75
C LEU A 81 9.36 1.62 0.50
N VAL A 82 8.27 2.24 0.98
CA VAL A 82 8.28 2.97 2.27
C VAL A 82 8.58 2.01 3.43
N CYS A 83 7.95 0.84 3.45
CA CYS A 83 8.22 -0.20 4.45
C CYS A 83 9.66 -0.71 4.34
N GLY A 84 10.14 -1.00 3.14
CA GLY A 84 11.50 -1.46 2.88
C GLY A 84 12.54 -0.46 3.38
N ARG A 85 12.32 0.84 3.15
CA ARG A 85 13.18 1.90 3.68
C ARG A 85 13.22 1.91 5.21
N ALA A 86 12.08 1.71 5.86
CA ALA A 86 12.03 1.69 7.32
C ALA A 86 12.81 0.51 7.92
N LEU A 87 12.77 -0.64 7.26
CA LEU A 87 13.45 -1.85 7.71
C LEU A 87 14.95 -1.84 7.42
N THR A 88 15.36 -1.30 6.27
CA THR A 88 16.75 -1.40 5.79
C THR A 88 17.57 -0.12 5.95
N GLY A 89 16.90 1.02 6.20
CA GLY A 89 17.52 2.35 6.16
C GLY A 89 17.86 2.85 4.74
N VAL A 90 17.63 2.02 3.70
CA VAL A 90 17.99 2.34 2.31
C VAL A 90 16.75 2.85 1.57
N ALA A 91 16.84 4.06 0.99
CA ALA A 91 15.79 4.60 0.15
C ALA A 91 15.96 4.16 -1.31
N ALA A 92 14.99 3.42 -1.85
CA ALA A 92 14.96 3.02 -3.26
C ALA A 92 14.69 4.22 -4.18
N ILE A 93 13.90 5.19 -3.71
CA ILE A 93 13.58 6.43 -4.44
C ILE A 93 14.13 7.60 -3.62
N LYS A 94 15.02 8.40 -4.23
CA LYS A 94 15.56 9.61 -3.63
C LYS A 94 15.01 10.84 -4.35
N SER A 95 14.62 11.87 -3.59
CA SER A 95 14.24 13.14 -4.19
C SER A 95 15.46 13.82 -4.85
N ALA A 96 15.23 14.60 -5.91
CA ALA A 96 16.29 15.37 -6.57
C ALA A 96 17.06 16.28 -5.59
N ALA A 97 16.38 16.83 -4.58
CA ALA A 97 17.00 17.64 -3.54
C ALA A 97 17.94 16.82 -2.63
N SER A 98 17.58 15.58 -2.29
CA SER A 98 18.45 14.71 -1.48
C SER A 98 19.68 14.26 -2.26
N VAL A 99 19.54 13.96 -3.55
CA VAL A 99 20.65 13.62 -4.46
C VAL A 99 21.63 14.78 -4.55
N LYS A 100 21.16 16.01 -4.75
CA LYS A 100 22.00 17.21 -4.78
C LYS A 100 22.76 17.42 -3.46
N ARG A 101 22.13 17.18 -2.31
CA ARG A 101 22.77 17.29 -0.99
C ARG A 101 23.88 16.24 -0.79
N GLU A 102 23.65 15.00 -1.17
CA GLU A 102 24.64 13.94 -1.08
C GLU A 102 25.85 14.22 -1.99
N THR A 103 25.58 14.66 -3.23
CA THR A 103 26.65 15.02 -4.18
C THR A 103 27.50 16.16 -3.62
N LYS A 104 26.88 17.21 -3.08
CA LYS A 104 27.60 18.34 -2.47
C LYS A 104 28.43 17.93 -1.25
N LYS A 105 27.92 17.00 -0.41
CA LYS A 105 28.64 16.46 0.75
C LYS A 105 29.86 15.63 0.31
N ARG A 106 29.70 14.82 -0.74
CA ARG A 106 30.75 13.98 -1.32
C ARG A 106 31.89 14.80 -1.95
N TYR A 107 31.56 15.96 -2.56
CA TYR A 107 32.55 16.89 -3.09
C TYR A 107 33.35 17.58 -1.96
N ARG A 108 32.66 18.02 -0.90
CA ARG A 108 33.30 18.67 0.26
C ARG A 108 34.23 17.75 1.06
N SER A 109 34.00 16.45 1.07
CA SER A 109 34.82 15.50 1.78
C SER A 109 36.11 15.08 1.01
N LYS A 110 36.25 15.57 -0.24
CA LYS A 110 37.44 15.31 -1.09
C LYS A 110 38.37 16.53 -1.24
N LEU A 111 38.00 17.64 -0.64
CA LEU A 111 38.81 18.86 -0.50
C LEU A 111 39.40 18.95 0.89
#